data_cb1b3af95f296cc44b8350ee0d2208a8
#
_entry.id   cb1b3af95f296cc44b8350ee0d2208a8
#
_cell.length_a   1.000
_cell.length_b   1.000
_cell.length_c   1.000
_cell.angle_alpha   90.00
_cell.angle_beta   90.00
_cell.angle_gamma   90.00
#
_symmetry.space_group_name_H-M   'P 1'
#
loop_
_entity.id
_entity.type
_entity.pdbx_description
1 polymer ?
#
loop_
_entity_poly.entity_id
_entity_poly.type
_entity_poly.pdbx_seq_one_letter_code
_entity_poly.pdbx_strand_id
1 'polypeptide(L)'
;MIALDRAYEASGAYLGRLWSKNEDVPVMDHVRAILKAVDPGLPARVPAETMTALLDAYAEPALLVPPAVDSGARPALERLLAQGVVLALVSNTMRTPGATLRKVLDRFGLLACFAHTTFSDEVGVRKPDPEIFALTLRALQIEPAAAVHVGDDPILDVHGARAAGLRVVQVTPASLKALGAQRPDAVIPSLATLPEAIAQLDQS
;
A
#
# COMPACT_ATOMS: atom_id res chain seq x y z
N MET A 1 26.74 15.60 8.03
CA MET A 1 25.35 15.60 8.53
C MET A 1 24.45 16.56 7.74
N ILE A 2 24.68 17.88 7.77
CA ILE A 2 23.82 18.88 7.09
C ILE A 2 23.58 18.63 5.59
N ALA A 3 24.57 18.12 4.83
CA ALA A 3 24.41 17.84 3.40
C ALA A 3 23.49 16.65 3.13
N LEU A 4 23.53 15.60 3.96
CA LEU A 4 22.70 14.42 3.81
C LEU A 4 21.25 14.72 4.21
N ASP A 5 21.03 15.51 5.26
CA ASP A 5 19.68 15.91 5.69
C ASP A 5 18.99 16.72 4.59
N ARG A 6 19.70 17.69 4.00
CA ARG A 6 19.17 18.46 2.85
C ARG A 6 18.89 17.60 1.61
N ALA A 7 19.75 16.62 1.35
CA ALA A 7 19.55 15.68 0.25
C ALA A 7 18.33 14.81 0.45
N TYR A 8 18.09 14.38 1.70
CA TYR A 8 16.91 13.62 2.07
C TYR A 8 15.62 14.45 1.92
N GLU A 9 15.62 15.72 2.36
CA GLU A 9 14.52 16.66 2.18
C GLU A 9 14.24 16.92 0.69
N ALA A 10 15.26 17.13 -0.12
CA ALA A 10 15.12 17.35 -1.56
C ALA A 10 14.52 16.12 -2.28
N SER A 11 14.93 14.91 -1.86
CA SER A 11 14.34 13.65 -2.32
C SER A 11 12.86 13.55 -1.91
N GLY A 12 12.52 13.92 -0.66
CA GLY A 12 11.14 13.97 -0.19
C GLY A 12 10.28 14.92 -1.03
N ALA A 13 10.80 16.08 -1.38
CA ALA A 13 10.10 17.03 -2.27
C ALA A 13 9.93 16.48 -3.70
N TYR A 14 10.90 15.73 -4.22
CA TYR A 14 10.77 15.04 -5.51
C TYR A 14 9.65 13.99 -5.48
N LEU A 15 9.65 13.11 -4.49
CA LEU A 15 8.62 12.09 -4.32
C LEU A 15 7.24 12.71 -4.10
N GLY A 16 7.15 13.78 -3.29
CA GLY A 16 5.89 14.49 -3.05
C GLY A 16 5.28 15.05 -4.34
N ARG A 17 6.10 15.49 -5.30
CA ARG A 17 5.61 15.92 -6.62
C ARG A 17 5.06 14.76 -7.48
N LEU A 18 5.65 13.58 -7.40
CA LEU A 18 5.12 12.37 -8.06
C LEU A 18 3.80 11.95 -7.40
N TRP A 19 3.82 11.84 -6.08
CA TRP A 19 2.65 11.40 -5.31
C TRP A 19 1.46 12.34 -5.43
N SER A 20 1.70 13.66 -5.59
CA SER A 20 0.60 14.62 -5.87
C SER A 20 -0.07 14.42 -7.23
N LYS A 21 0.53 13.63 -8.12
CA LYS A 21 -0.01 13.22 -9.42
C LYS A 21 -0.48 11.76 -9.43
N ASN A 22 -0.47 11.12 -8.28
CA ASN A 22 -0.73 9.68 -8.11
C ASN A 22 0.28 8.78 -8.86
N GLU A 23 1.48 9.30 -9.14
CA GLU A 23 2.59 8.57 -9.73
C GLU A 23 3.47 7.98 -8.62
N ASP A 24 4.08 6.82 -8.87
CA ASP A 24 5.10 6.23 -8.00
C ASP A 24 6.28 5.71 -8.80
N VAL A 25 7.38 5.43 -8.12
CA VAL A 25 8.63 4.97 -8.74
C VAL A 25 9.28 3.91 -7.87
N PRO A 26 10.09 2.99 -8.47
CA PRO A 26 10.86 2.02 -7.71
C PRO A 26 11.78 2.67 -6.68
N VAL A 27 12.00 1.97 -5.56
CA VAL A 27 12.86 2.46 -4.46
C VAL A 27 14.29 2.83 -4.91
N MET A 28 14.78 2.25 -5.99
CA MET A 28 16.03 2.64 -6.65
C MET A 28 16.05 4.13 -6.99
N ASP A 29 14.93 4.68 -7.47
CA ASP A 29 14.84 6.08 -7.86
C ASP A 29 14.77 7.01 -6.64
N HIS A 30 14.26 6.54 -5.49
CA HIS A 30 14.38 7.25 -4.21
C HIS A 30 15.84 7.44 -3.82
N VAL A 31 16.62 6.34 -3.83
CA VAL A 31 18.05 6.37 -3.47
C VAL A 31 18.81 7.23 -4.47
N ARG A 32 18.55 7.09 -5.77
CA ARG A 32 19.15 7.94 -6.81
C ARG A 32 18.84 9.42 -6.62
N ALA A 33 17.62 9.76 -6.22
CA ALA A 33 17.22 11.15 -5.96
C ALA A 33 18.01 11.73 -4.77
N ILE A 34 18.20 10.96 -3.70
CA ILE A 34 19.02 11.35 -2.55
C ILE A 34 20.46 11.59 -2.99
N LEU A 35 21.07 10.64 -3.72
CA LEU A 35 22.43 10.75 -4.20
C LEU A 35 22.63 11.96 -5.14
N LYS A 36 21.69 12.19 -6.08
CA LYS A 36 21.71 13.35 -6.98
C LYS A 36 21.62 14.67 -6.23
N ALA A 37 20.90 14.73 -5.12
CA ALA A 37 20.78 15.93 -4.32
C ALA A 37 22.06 16.24 -3.52
N VAL A 38 22.90 15.23 -3.24
CA VAL A 38 24.26 15.44 -2.72
C VAL A 38 25.20 15.95 -3.81
N ASP A 39 25.23 15.26 -4.96
CA ASP A 39 26.01 15.60 -6.15
C ASP A 39 25.32 14.99 -7.39
N PRO A 40 24.99 15.78 -8.41
CA PRO A 40 24.30 15.32 -9.62
C PRO A 40 24.97 14.12 -10.32
N GLY A 41 26.31 14.03 -10.27
CA GLY A 41 27.08 12.94 -10.87
C GLY A 41 27.28 11.72 -9.96
N LEU A 42 26.89 11.80 -8.68
CA LEU A 42 27.16 10.75 -7.70
C LEU A 42 26.53 9.39 -8.06
N PRO A 43 25.27 9.30 -8.53
CA PRO A 43 24.68 8.01 -8.86
C PRO A 43 25.45 7.20 -9.91
N ALA A 44 26.11 7.88 -10.86
CA ALA A 44 26.90 7.22 -11.90
C ALA A 44 28.29 6.76 -11.40
N ARG A 45 28.77 7.30 -10.27
CA ARG A 45 30.07 6.98 -9.67
C ARG A 45 30.00 5.94 -8.55
N VAL A 46 28.79 5.67 -8.03
CA VAL A 46 28.59 4.67 -6.98
C VAL A 46 28.74 3.27 -7.59
N PRO A 47 29.63 2.41 -7.08
CA PRO A 47 29.73 1.03 -7.52
C PRO A 47 28.42 0.26 -7.31
N ALA A 48 28.15 -0.72 -8.16
CA ALA A 48 26.90 -1.51 -8.11
C ALA A 48 26.68 -2.18 -6.74
N GLU A 49 27.73 -2.74 -6.15
CA GLU A 49 27.67 -3.36 -4.82
C GLU A 49 27.29 -2.35 -3.74
N THR A 50 27.89 -1.14 -3.77
CA THR A 50 27.54 -0.06 -2.85
C THR A 50 26.10 0.41 -3.05
N MET A 51 25.63 0.49 -4.31
CA MET A 51 24.24 0.85 -4.61
C MET A 51 23.26 -0.19 -4.02
N THR A 52 23.57 -1.48 -4.14
CA THR A 52 22.77 -2.55 -3.52
C THR A 52 22.73 -2.39 -2.01
N ALA A 53 23.87 -2.19 -1.35
CA ALA A 53 23.92 -1.99 0.10
C ALA A 53 23.12 -0.75 0.55
N LEU A 54 23.14 0.35 -0.24
CA LEU A 54 22.33 1.54 0.04
C LEU A 54 20.83 1.26 -0.11
N LEU A 55 20.44 0.49 -1.11
CA LEU A 55 19.06 0.07 -1.32
C LEU A 55 18.56 -0.77 -0.15
N ASP A 56 19.31 -1.77 0.26
CA ASP A 56 18.96 -2.64 1.37
C ASP A 56 18.81 -1.83 2.67
N ALA A 57 19.78 -0.96 2.96
CA ALA A 57 19.72 -0.08 4.13
C ALA A 57 18.52 0.89 4.10
N TYR A 58 18.12 1.34 2.93
CA TYR A 58 16.97 2.23 2.76
C TYR A 58 15.63 1.49 2.82
N ALA A 59 15.55 0.30 2.22
CA ALA A 59 14.30 -0.43 1.96
C ALA A 59 13.90 -1.41 3.08
N GLU A 60 14.86 -1.92 3.86
CA GLU A 60 14.64 -3.03 4.78
C GLU A 60 14.44 -2.70 6.28
N PRO A 61 14.34 -1.43 6.75
CA PRO A 61 14.08 -1.16 8.17
C PRO A 61 12.84 -1.85 8.73
N ALA A 62 11.79 -2.06 7.90
CA ALA A 62 10.58 -2.78 8.28
C ALA A 62 10.80 -4.28 8.57
N LEU A 63 11.91 -4.87 8.13
CA LEU A 63 12.29 -6.24 8.49
C LEU A 63 12.97 -6.27 9.86
N LEU A 64 13.66 -5.19 10.24
CA LEU A 64 14.33 -5.07 11.55
C LEU A 64 13.33 -4.70 12.64
N VAL A 65 12.44 -3.76 12.33
CA VAL A 65 11.37 -3.29 13.21
C VAL A 65 10.05 -3.42 12.46
N PRO A 66 9.45 -4.62 12.44
CA PRO A 66 8.22 -4.85 11.70
C PRO A 66 7.04 -4.08 12.34
N PRO A 67 6.08 -3.64 11.52
CA PRO A 67 4.87 -2.98 12.02
C PRO A 67 4.04 -3.92 12.89
N ALA A 68 3.23 -3.37 13.78
CA ALA A 68 2.22 -4.13 14.50
C ALA A 68 1.12 -4.59 13.51
N VAL A 69 0.67 -5.82 13.70
CA VAL A 69 -0.45 -6.38 12.93
C VAL A 69 -1.71 -6.33 13.77
N ASP A 70 -2.83 -5.91 13.18
CA ASP A 70 -4.15 -6.02 13.82
C ASP A 70 -4.41 -7.49 14.19
N SER A 71 -4.71 -7.75 15.46
CA SER A 71 -4.94 -9.10 15.98
C SER A 71 -6.13 -9.81 15.30
N GLY A 72 -7.08 -9.04 14.75
CA GLY A 72 -8.21 -9.55 13.97
C GLY A 72 -7.86 -9.89 12.53
N ALA A 73 -6.68 -9.47 12.01
CA ALA A 73 -6.36 -9.64 10.60
C ALA A 73 -6.36 -11.11 10.18
N ARG A 74 -5.54 -11.95 10.81
CA ARG A 74 -5.44 -13.37 10.43
C ARG A 74 -6.78 -14.11 10.53
N PRO A 75 -7.53 -14.06 11.67
CA PRO A 75 -8.83 -14.73 11.75
C PRO A 75 -9.82 -14.25 10.70
N ALA A 76 -9.85 -12.96 10.39
CA ALA A 76 -10.73 -12.42 9.37
C ALA A 76 -10.39 -12.94 7.97
N LEU A 77 -9.09 -12.92 7.58
CA LEU A 77 -8.64 -13.43 6.28
C LEU A 77 -8.93 -14.93 6.13
N GLU A 78 -8.61 -15.73 7.14
CA GLU A 78 -8.88 -17.19 7.13
C GLU A 78 -10.36 -17.50 6.98
N ARG A 79 -11.23 -16.75 7.69
CA ARG A 79 -12.68 -16.92 7.60
C ARG A 79 -13.21 -16.53 6.23
N LEU A 80 -12.75 -15.44 5.62
CA LEU A 80 -13.14 -15.04 4.27
C LEU A 80 -12.69 -16.08 3.23
N LEU A 81 -11.46 -16.58 3.33
CA LEU A 81 -10.97 -17.65 2.47
C LEU A 81 -11.81 -18.93 2.59
N ALA A 82 -12.21 -19.31 3.81
CA ALA A 82 -13.09 -20.46 4.05
C ALA A 82 -14.49 -20.29 3.42
N GLN A 83 -14.91 -19.04 3.20
CA GLN A 83 -16.16 -18.68 2.50
C GLN A 83 -15.98 -18.60 0.97
N GLY A 84 -14.79 -18.88 0.45
CA GLY A 84 -14.49 -18.83 -0.98
C GLY A 84 -14.19 -17.42 -1.52
N VAL A 85 -13.99 -16.43 -0.65
CA VAL A 85 -13.64 -15.06 -1.06
C VAL A 85 -12.19 -15.02 -1.55
N VAL A 86 -11.97 -14.46 -2.74
CA VAL A 86 -10.63 -14.21 -3.27
C VAL A 86 -10.09 -12.93 -2.66
N LEU A 87 -8.92 -13.01 -2.04
CA LEU A 87 -8.28 -11.88 -1.38
C LEU A 87 -7.13 -11.33 -2.22
N ALA A 88 -7.05 -10.00 -2.29
CA ALA A 88 -5.93 -9.27 -2.89
C ALA A 88 -5.47 -8.11 -2.01
N LEU A 89 -4.23 -7.69 -2.20
CA LEU A 89 -3.66 -6.54 -1.51
C LEU A 89 -3.36 -5.42 -2.51
N VAL A 90 -3.78 -4.19 -2.18
CA VAL A 90 -3.42 -2.96 -2.90
C VAL A 90 -2.79 -1.98 -1.93
N SER A 91 -1.53 -1.64 -2.12
CA SER A 91 -0.79 -0.80 -1.17
C SER A 91 0.03 0.29 -1.87
N ASN A 92 -0.10 1.52 -1.37
CA ASN A 92 0.88 2.55 -1.65
C ASN A 92 2.16 2.26 -0.87
N THR A 93 3.27 2.25 -1.56
CA THR A 93 4.59 2.12 -0.95
C THR A 93 5.20 3.49 -0.68
N MET A 94 6.17 3.53 0.21
CA MET A 94 6.99 4.70 0.50
C MET A 94 8.47 4.30 0.46
N ARG A 95 9.12 4.19 1.64
CA ARG A 95 10.50 3.69 1.74
C ARG A 95 10.59 2.18 1.58
N THR A 96 9.57 1.48 2.07
CA THR A 96 9.51 0.02 2.04
C THR A 96 8.84 -0.41 0.74
N PRO A 97 9.58 -0.97 -0.22
CA PRO A 97 9.04 -1.40 -1.51
C PRO A 97 8.17 -2.65 -1.38
N GLY A 98 7.37 -2.93 -2.40
CA GLY A 98 6.49 -4.10 -2.46
C GLY A 98 7.23 -5.41 -2.19
N ALA A 99 8.45 -5.56 -2.72
CA ALA A 99 9.29 -6.74 -2.47
C ALA A 99 9.59 -6.95 -0.97
N THR A 100 9.90 -5.89 -0.23
CA THR A 100 10.14 -5.96 1.22
C THR A 100 8.84 -6.17 2.00
N LEU A 101 7.74 -5.52 1.57
CA LEU A 101 6.43 -5.72 2.20
C LEU A 101 5.94 -7.17 2.08
N ARG A 102 6.22 -7.86 0.96
CA ARG A 102 5.95 -9.31 0.83
C ARG A 102 6.73 -10.12 1.86
N LYS A 103 8.02 -9.82 2.09
CA LYS A 103 8.81 -10.48 3.15
C LYS A 103 8.21 -10.24 4.54
N VAL A 104 7.71 -9.02 4.82
CA VAL A 104 7.04 -8.68 6.08
C VAL A 104 5.74 -9.48 6.22
N LEU A 105 4.90 -9.51 5.20
CA LEU A 105 3.66 -10.29 5.19
C LEU A 105 3.91 -11.79 5.37
N ASP A 106 4.94 -12.33 4.71
CA ASP A 106 5.34 -13.73 4.84
C ASP A 106 5.80 -14.06 6.25
N ARG A 107 6.60 -13.19 6.87
CA ARG A 107 7.02 -13.33 8.27
C ARG A 107 5.84 -13.44 9.25
N PHE A 108 4.74 -12.74 8.95
CA PHE A 108 3.50 -12.85 9.71
C PHE A 108 2.59 -13.98 9.22
N GLY A 109 3.00 -14.74 8.19
CA GLY A 109 2.21 -15.80 7.58
C GLY A 109 0.91 -15.31 6.92
N LEU A 110 0.89 -14.04 6.48
CA LEU A 110 -0.27 -13.43 5.84
C LEU A 110 -0.17 -13.42 4.31
N LEU A 111 1.05 -13.52 3.76
CA LEU A 111 1.26 -13.42 2.30
C LEU A 111 0.47 -14.49 1.53
N ALA A 112 0.45 -15.71 2.04
CA ALA A 112 -0.27 -16.84 1.41
C ALA A 112 -1.80 -16.68 1.38
N CYS A 113 -2.36 -15.73 2.14
CA CYS A 113 -3.79 -15.43 2.08
C CYS A 113 -4.19 -14.68 0.81
N PHE A 114 -3.26 -14.01 0.13
CA PHE A 114 -3.55 -13.15 -1.00
C PHE A 114 -3.24 -13.85 -2.33
N ALA A 115 -4.26 -13.96 -3.19
CA ALA A 115 -4.10 -14.47 -4.55
C ALA A 115 -3.31 -13.49 -5.44
N HIS A 116 -3.35 -12.17 -5.13
CA HIS A 116 -2.60 -11.15 -5.85
C HIS A 116 -2.20 -10.00 -4.91
N THR A 117 -1.05 -9.37 -5.22
CA THR A 117 -0.57 -8.19 -4.48
C THR A 117 -0.11 -7.11 -5.46
N THR A 118 -0.68 -5.92 -5.37
CA THR A 118 -0.34 -4.74 -6.17
C THR A 118 0.31 -3.69 -5.28
N PHE A 119 1.54 -3.30 -5.60
CA PHE A 119 2.28 -2.27 -4.90
C PHE A 119 2.59 -1.10 -5.85
N SER A 120 2.42 0.13 -5.38
CA SER A 120 2.52 1.32 -6.22
C SER A 120 3.91 1.52 -6.85
N ASP A 121 5.00 1.18 -6.16
CA ASP A 121 6.37 1.23 -6.69
C ASP A 121 6.64 0.26 -7.84
N GLU A 122 5.85 -0.81 -7.94
CA GLU A 122 5.98 -1.84 -8.99
C GLU A 122 5.14 -1.50 -10.23
N VAL A 123 3.98 -0.84 -10.04
CA VAL A 123 3.05 -0.54 -11.13
C VAL A 123 3.09 0.92 -11.59
N GLY A 124 3.82 1.79 -10.87
CA GLY A 124 4.02 3.19 -11.24
C GLY A 124 2.84 4.12 -10.92
N VAL A 125 1.74 3.59 -10.40
CA VAL A 125 0.54 4.34 -10.03
C VAL A 125 0.13 4.03 -8.60
N ARG A 126 -0.46 5.00 -7.90
CA ARG A 126 -0.81 4.86 -6.48
C ARG A 126 -2.23 5.34 -6.17
N LYS A 127 -2.83 4.81 -5.11
CA LYS A 127 -4.08 5.35 -4.55
C LYS A 127 -3.95 6.86 -4.30
N PRO A 128 -4.97 7.67 -4.58
CA PRO A 128 -6.35 7.31 -4.90
C PRO A 128 -6.66 7.11 -6.39
N ASP A 129 -5.65 7.00 -7.27
CA ASP A 129 -5.90 6.75 -8.68
C ASP A 129 -6.68 5.42 -8.86
N PRO A 130 -7.84 5.43 -9.54
CA PRO A 130 -8.64 4.22 -9.75
C PRO A 130 -7.90 3.13 -10.54
N GLU A 131 -6.88 3.49 -11.31
CA GLU A 131 -6.12 2.54 -12.14
C GLU A 131 -5.40 1.48 -11.28
N ILE A 132 -4.90 1.81 -10.08
CA ILE A 132 -4.24 0.81 -9.23
C ILE A 132 -5.20 -0.31 -8.81
N PHE A 133 -6.47 0.02 -8.56
CA PHE A 133 -7.52 -0.97 -8.26
C PHE A 133 -7.89 -1.77 -9.51
N ALA A 134 -8.03 -1.08 -10.65
CA ALA A 134 -8.34 -1.72 -11.93
C ALA A 134 -7.25 -2.72 -12.37
N LEU A 135 -5.96 -2.40 -12.14
CA LEU A 135 -4.84 -3.33 -12.37
C LEU A 135 -5.01 -4.62 -11.56
N THR A 136 -5.36 -4.49 -10.28
CA THR A 136 -5.58 -5.64 -9.39
C THR A 136 -6.77 -6.48 -9.84
N LEU A 137 -7.89 -5.84 -10.17
CA LEU A 137 -9.11 -6.52 -10.62
C LEU A 137 -8.88 -7.26 -11.95
N ARG A 138 -8.17 -6.63 -12.91
CA ARG A 138 -7.80 -7.29 -14.18
C ARG A 138 -6.93 -8.52 -13.96
N ALA A 139 -5.94 -8.44 -13.06
CA ALA A 139 -5.08 -9.58 -12.75
C ALA A 139 -5.87 -10.77 -12.17
N LEU A 140 -6.96 -10.49 -11.46
CA LEU A 140 -7.85 -11.51 -10.88
C LEU A 140 -9.04 -11.87 -11.79
N GLN A 141 -9.25 -11.14 -12.88
CA GLN A 141 -10.43 -11.28 -13.77
C GLN A 141 -11.76 -11.08 -13.02
N ILE A 142 -11.79 -10.09 -12.11
CA ILE A 142 -12.96 -9.76 -11.28
C ILE A 142 -13.52 -8.42 -11.74
N GLU A 143 -14.87 -8.36 -11.87
CA GLU A 143 -15.58 -7.12 -12.16
C GLU A 143 -15.62 -6.20 -10.92
N PRO A 144 -15.51 -4.86 -11.07
CA PRO A 144 -15.51 -3.93 -9.94
C PRO A 144 -16.70 -4.09 -9.00
N ALA A 145 -17.90 -4.32 -9.54
CA ALA A 145 -19.14 -4.48 -8.77
C ALA A 145 -19.16 -5.73 -7.88
N ALA A 146 -18.32 -6.73 -8.18
CA ALA A 146 -18.15 -7.94 -7.38
C ALA A 146 -17.05 -7.82 -6.31
N ALA A 147 -16.39 -6.64 -6.20
CA ALA A 147 -15.28 -6.43 -5.29
C ALA A 147 -15.63 -5.44 -4.17
N VAL A 148 -15.00 -5.64 -3.02
CA VAL A 148 -15.05 -4.75 -1.87
C VAL A 148 -13.62 -4.35 -1.51
N HIS A 149 -13.33 -3.05 -1.47
CA HIS A 149 -12.07 -2.56 -0.93
C HIS A 149 -12.18 -2.32 0.57
N VAL A 150 -11.14 -2.67 1.31
CA VAL A 150 -11.05 -2.46 2.76
C VAL A 150 -9.82 -1.62 3.05
N GLY A 151 -9.99 -0.46 3.68
CA GLY A 151 -8.89 0.44 4.00
C GLY A 151 -9.29 1.48 5.04
N ASP A 152 -8.32 2.28 5.49
CA ASP A 152 -8.52 3.24 6.59
C ASP A 152 -8.56 4.69 6.11
N ASP A 153 -7.90 5.01 5.00
CA ASP A 153 -7.78 6.38 4.52
C ASP A 153 -9.03 6.83 3.72
N PRO A 154 -9.68 7.94 4.12
CA PRO A 154 -10.89 8.40 3.45
C PRO A 154 -10.66 8.89 2.01
N ILE A 155 -9.43 9.28 1.64
CA ILE A 155 -9.08 9.73 0.29
C ILE A 155 -8.46 8.60 -0.50
N LEU A 156 -7.40 8.00 0.01
CA LEU A 156 -6.66 6.96 -0.72
C LEU A 156 -7.50 5.71 -0.94
N ASP A 157 -8.23 5.27 0.10
CA ASP A 157 -9.00 4.03 0.07
C ASP A 157 -10.46 4.28 -0.32
N VAL A 158 -11.19 5.11 0.44
CA VAL A 158 -12.63 5.26 0.22
C VAL A 158 -12.92 5.95 -1.11
N HIS A 159 -12.33 7.13 -1.34
CA HIS A 159 -12.55 7.85 -2.60
C HIS A 159 -11.94 7.09 -3.80
N GLY A 160 -10.70 6.59 -3.67
CA GLY A 160 -10.02 5.89 -4.77
C GLY A 160 -10.74 4.63 -5.23
N ALA A 161 -11.14 3.76 -4.28
CA ALA A 161 -11.86 2.54 -4.61
C ALA A 161 -13.28 2.81 -5.17
N ARG A 162 -13.98 3.82 -4.64
CA ARG A 162 -15.26 4.28 -5.20
C ARG A 162 -15.12 4.76 -6.64
N ALA A 163 -14.07 5.53 -6.94
CA ALA A 163 -13.79 5.99 -8.30
C ALA A 163 -13.52 4.83 -9.27
N ALA A 164 -13.01 3.71 -8.77
CA ALA A 164 -12.82 2.47 -9.52
C ALA A 164 -14.09 1.57 -9.59
N GLY A 165 -15.20 1.98 -8.97
CA GLY A 165 -16.47 1.25 -9.00
C GLY A 165 -16.61 0.14 -7.96
N LEU A 166 -15.75 0.09 -6.94
CA LEU A 166 -15.82 -0.89 -5.88
C LEU A 166 -16.75 -0.45 -4.75
N ARG A 167 -17.31 -1.42 -4.04
CA ARG A 167 -17.84 -1.20 -2.68
C ARG A 167 -16.69 -0.99 -1.71
N VAL A 168 -16.94 -0.29 -0.58
CA VAL A 168 -15.88 0.07 0.36
C VAL A 168 -16.31 -0.17 1.81
N VAL A 169 -15.47 -0.88 2.54
CA VAL A 169 -15.50 -0.97 4.00
C VAL A 169 -14.36 -0.12 4.56
N GLN A 170 -14.67 0.89 5.37
CA GLN A 170 -13.66 1.68 6.04
C GLN A 170 -13.34 1.11 7.43
N VAL A 171 -12.06 0.87 7.68
CA VAL A 171 -11.58 0.50 9.02
C VAL A 171 -11.19 1.78 9.76
N THR A 172 -11.96 2.13 10.79
CA THR A 172 -11.71 3.37 11.55
C THR A 172 -11.79 3.06 13.04
N PRO A 173 -10.71 3.30 13.81
CA PRO A 173 -10.79 3.21 15.26
C PRO A 173 -11.94 4.08 15.79
N ALA A 174 -12.62 3.62 16.83
CA ALA A 174 -13.82 4.30 17.37
C ALA A 174 -13.59 5.78 17.78
N SER A 175 -12.33 6.20 17.94
CA SER A 175 -11.92 7.58 18.24
C SER A 175 -11.83 8.50 17.04
N LEU A 176 -11.82 7.97 15.80
CA LEU A 176 -11.73 8.75 14.56
C LEU A 176 -13.06 8.66 13.82
N LYS A 177 -13.72 9.82 13.60
CA LYS A 177 -14.88 9.87 12.71
C LYS A 177 -14.39 9.77 11.26
N ALA A 178 -15.12 9.03 10.44
CA ALA A 178 -14.90 9.00 9.00
C ALA A 178 -15.02 10.42 8.43
N LEU A 179 -13.91 11.02 8.07
CA LEU A 179 -13.84 12.37 7.49
C LEU A 179 -13.53 12.23 6.00
N GLY A 180 -14.53 12.34 5.15
CA GLY A 180 -14.37 12.32 3.69
C GLY A 180 -15.63 12.78 2.98
N ALA A 181 -15.47 13.28 1.74
CA ALA A 181 -16.57 13.73 0.89
C ALA A 181 -17.44 12.55 0.40
N GLN A 182 -16.84 11.35 0.33
CA GLN A 182 -17.54 10.11 -0.04
C GLN A 182 -17.71 9.22 1.19
N ARG A 183 -18.90 8.59 1.28
CA ARG A 183 -19.21 7.67 2.38
C ARG A 183 -18.83 6.24 1.98
N PRO A 184 -18.20 5.46 2.87
CA PRO A 184 -18.05 4.01 2.70
C PRO A 184 -19.41 3.32 2.79
N ASP A 185 -19.52 2.09 2.28
CA ASP A 185 -20.73 1.27 2.40
C ASP A 185 -20.89 0.71 3.82
N ALA A 186 -19.76 0.46 4.50
CA ALA A 186 -19.73 0.11 5.91
C ALA A 186 -18.49 0.71 6.61
N VAL A 187 -18.60 0.88 7.93
CA VAL A 187 -17.49 1.30 8.80
C VAL A 187 -17.33 0.28 9.90
N ILE A 188 -16.10 -0.20 10.11
CA ILE A 188 -15.77 -1.17 11.13
C ILE A 188 -14.63 -0.66 12.03
N PRO A 189 -14.62 -1.02 13.33
CA PRO A 189 -13.58 -0.57 14.26
C PRO A 189 -12.26 -1.35 14.15
N SER A 190 -12.30 -2.57 13.64
CA SER A 190 -11.14 -3.45 13.42
C SER A 190 -11.46 -4.52 12.39
N LEU A 191 -10.42 -5.19 11.87
CA LEU A 191 -10.57 -6.28 10.91
C LEU A 191 -11.31 -7.50 11.50
N ALA A 192 -11.41 -7.65 12.81
CA ALA A 192 -12.13 -8.75 13.45
C ALA A 192 -13.60 -8.85 13.04
N THR A 193 -14.23 -7.71 12.71
CA THR A 193 -15.66 -7.64 12.32
C THR A 193 -15.85 -7.56 10.80
N LEU A 194 -14.77 -7.69 10.01
CA LEU A 194 -14.83 -7.58 8.56
C LEU A 194 -15.71 -8.65 7.89
N PRO A 195 -15.64 -9.95 8.26
CA PRO A 195 -16.47 -10.98 7.62
C PRO A 195 -17.98 -10.72 7.77
N GLU A 196 -18.41 -10.21 8.93
CA GLU A 196 -19.81 -9.83 9.17
C GLU A 196 -20.22 -8.63 8.33
N ALA A 197 -19.35 -7.62 8.21
CA ALA A 197 -19.62 -6.44 7.40
C ALA A 197 -19.77 -6.80 5.91
N ILE A 198 -18.91 -7.67 5.38
CA ILE A 198 -19.02 -8.15 3.99
C ILE A 198 -20.33 -8.94 3.80
N ALA A 199 -20.67 -9.86 4.72
CA ALA A 199 -21.91 -10.63 4.63
C ALA A 199 -23.17 -9.74 4.65
N GLN A 200 -23.15 -8.61 5.34
CA GLN A 200 -24.25 -7.64 5.34
C GLN A 200 -24.34 -6.88 4.02
N LEU A 201 -23.21 -6.52 3.41
CA LEU A 201 -23.18 -5.85 2.10
C LEU A 201 -23.72 -6.75 0.98
N ASP A 202 -23.56 -8.06 1.08
CA ASP A 202 -24.06 -9.00 0.05
C ASP A 202 -25.56 -9.27 0.15
N GLN A 203 -26.21 -8.81 1.23
CA GLN A 203 -27.66 -8.92 1.42
C GLN A 203 -28.43 -7.64 1.06
N SER A 204 -27.71 -6.55 0.78
CA SER A 204 -28.28 -5.22 0.48
C SER A 204 -28.27 -4.92 -1.01
#